data_4dac93fa5140be24d3dda3af8dd6e8a0
#
_entry.id   4dac93fa5140be24d3dda3af8dd6e8a0
#
_cell.length_a   1.000
_cell.length_b   1.000
_cell.length_c   1.000
_cell.angle_alpha   90.00
_cell.angle_beta   90.00
_cell.angle_gamma   90.00
#
_symmetry.space_group_name_H-M   'P 1'
#
loop_
_entity.id
_entity.type
_entity.pdbx_description
1 polymer ?
#
loop_
_entity_poly.entity_id
_entity_poly.type
_entity_poly.pdbx_seq_one_letter_code
_entity_poly.pdbx_strand_id
1 'polypeptide(L)'
;IQMANALMAYHTEKKRLSVQRERELLLEELRSKNEILNFVSERDELTQIKNRRGFMEQAMKMNSIYKNRKAIILFADMDGLKKINDNYGHAAGDIAICACADILKKAAGAHGIAGRLGGDEFALMMIGDETRSIELMETVRKEIAIYNAQGKNEFAIDMSVGCQLVLCTDELSIPMVLEKADKIMYEEKKKKGKAR
;
A
#
# COMPACT_ATOMS: atom_id res chain seq x y z
N ILE A 1 -43.16 33.56 39.56
CA ILE A 1 -43.36 32.73 38.35
C ILE A 1 -42.23 33.00 37.33
N GLN A 2 -41.97 34.29 36.96
CA GLN A 2 -40.93 34.62 35.96
C GLN A 2 -39.50 34.18 36.36
N MET A 3 -39.11 34.35 37.60
CA MET A 3 -37.79 33.91 38.12
C MET A 3 -37.63 32.38 38.12
N ALA A 4 -38.68 31.66 38.43
CA ALA A 4 -38.64 30.19 38.39
C ALA A 4 -38.49 29.66 36.97
N ASN A 5 -39.18 30.26 36.00
CA ASN A 5 -39.06 29.91 34.59
C ASN A 5 -37.66 30.22 34.02
N ALA A 6 -37.06 31.37 34.39
CA ALA A 6 -35.70 31.73 33.99
C ALA A 6 -34.65 30.75 34.57
N LEU A 7 -34.79 30.35 35.82
CA LEU A 7 -33.90 29.38 36.46
C LEU A 7 -34.00 27.98 35.82
N MET A 8 -35.21 27.55 35.49
CA MET A 8 -35.47 26.29 34.79
C MET A 8 -34.85 26.29 33.39
N ALA A 9 -35.02 27.40 32.62
CA ALA A 9 -34.39 27.56 31.32
C ALA A 9 -32.86 27.53 31.40
N TYR A 10 -32.27 28.19 32.39
CA TYR A 10 -30.82 28.18 32.63
C TYR A 10 -30.31 26.76 32.92
N HIS A 11 -30.98 26.00 33.79
CA HIS A 11 -30.59 24.63 34.11
C HIS A 11 -30.73 23.68 32.90
N THR A 12 -31.78 23.87 32.11
CA THR A 12 -31.97 23.08 30.88
C THR A 12 -30.88 23.37 29.86
N GLU A 13 -30.55 24.63 29.64
CA GLU A 13 -29.48 25.02 28.71
C GLU A 13 -28.10 24.51 29.17
N LYS A 14 -27.79 24.67 30.48
CA LYS A 14 -26.55 24.14 31.05
C LYS A 14 -26.43 22.62 30.85
N LYS A 15 -27.51 21.87 31.08
CA LYS A 15 -27.57 20.44 30.87
C LYS A 15 -27.39 20.08 29.38
N ARG A 16 -28.03 20.84 28.47
CA ARG A 16 -27.88 20.68 27.03
C ARG A 16 -26.42 20.86 26.57
N LEU A 17 -25.77 21.93 27.05
CA LEU A 17 -24.36 22.20 26.74
C LEU A 17 -23.43 21.12 27.29
N SER A 18 -23.68 20.59 28.50
CA SER A 18 -22.86 19.51 29.05
C SER A 18 -23.00 18.21 28.24
N VAL A 19 -24.20 17.84 27.85
CA VAL A 19 -24.46 16.67 27.01
C VAL A 19 -23.84 16.83 25.61
N GLN A 20 -23.93 18.02 25.05
CA GLN A 20 -23.32 18.30 23.75
C GLN A 20 -21.80 18.17 23.81
N ARG A 21 -21.16 18.68 24.86
CA ARG A 21 -19.71 18.57 25.07
C ARG A 21 -19.25 17.12 25.28
N GLU A 22 -20.01 16.36 26.04
CA GLU A 22 -19.74 14.93 26.25
C GLU A 22 -19.85 14.15 24.94
N ARG A 23 -20.88 14.45 24.13
CA ARG A 23 -21.03 13.86 22.79
C ARG A 23 -19.87 14.20 21.86
N GLU A 24 -19.39 15.43 21.87
CA GLU A 24 -18.24 15.83 21.05
C GLU A 24 -16.97 15.07 21.46
N LEU A 25 -16.71 14.92 22.75
CA LEU A 25 -15.56 14.15 23.26
C LEU A 25 -15.65 12.67 22.88
N LEU A 26 -16.83 12.07 23.01
CA LEU A 26 -17.05 10.66 22.62
C LEU A 26 -16.87 10.45 21.12
N LEU A 27 -17.31 11.40 20.29
CA LEU A 27 -17.11 11.33 18.84
C LEU A 27 -15.63 11.43 18.47
N GLU A 28 -14.86 12.25 19.15
CA GLU A 28 -13.43 12.41 18.94
C GLU A 28 -12.66 11.14 19.37
N GLU A 29 -13.01 10.56 20.51
CA GLU A 29 -12.45 9.27 20.96
C GLU A 29 -12.79 8.12 19.98
N LEU A 30 -14.03 8.07 19.51
CA LEU A 30 -14.46 7.07 18.53
C LEU A 30 -13.71 7.20 17.20
N ARG A 31 -13.51 8.44 16.72
CA ARG A 31 -12.70 8.71 15.51
C ARG A 31 -11.26 8.24 15.68
N SER A 32 -10.63 8.59 16.82
CA SER A 32 -9.26 8.18 17.11
C SER A 32 -9.11 6.65 17.16
N LYS A 33 -10.03 5.96 17.84
CA LYS A 33 -10.04 4.48 17.89
C LYS A 33 -10.25 3.87 16.49
N ASN A 34 -11.12 4.46 15.69
CA ASN A 34 -11.38 3.98 14.33
C ASN A 34 -10.19 4.21 13.40
N GLU A 35 -9.46 5.31 13.55
CA GLU A 35 -8.21 5.57 12.81
C GLU A 35 -7.13 4.54 13.16
N ILE A 36 -6.98 4.20 14.45
CA ILE A 36 -6.04 3.16 14.90
C ILE A 36 -6.43 1.79 14.34
N LEU A 37 -7.72 1.41 14.42
CA LEU A 37 -8.22 0.15 13.87
C LEU A 37 -8.02 0.07 12.35
N ASN A 38 -8.28 1.14 11.62
CA ASN A 38 -8.06 1.21 10.19
C ASN A 38 -6.57 1.12 9.85
N PHE A 39 -5.71 1.82 10.60
CA PHE A 39 -4.26 1.75 10.40
C PHE A 39 -3.73 0.32 10.54
N VAL A 40 -4.13 -0.40 11.58
CA VAL A 40 -3.76 -1.82 11.81
C VAL A 40 -4.38 -2.73 10.76
N SER A 41 -5.63 -2.47 10.35
CA SER A 41 -6.35 -3.28 9.35
C SER A 41 -5.92 -3.06 7.89
N GLU A 42 -5.13 -2.00 7.58
CA GLU A 42 -4.70 -1.66 6.21
C GLU A 42 -3.25 -2.02 5.90
N ARG A 43 -2.50 -2.54 6.88
CA ARG A 43 -1.10 -2.90 6.72
C ARG A 43 -0.89 -4.40 6.75
N ASP A 44 0.14 -4.87 6.08
CA ASP A 44 0.65 -6.23 6.19
C ASP A 44 1.53 -6.33 7.46
N GLU A 45 1.27 -7.32 8.30
CA GLU A 45 1.94 -7.48 9.59
C GLU A 45 3.45 -7.69 9.47
N LEU A 46 3.88 -8.42 8.44
CA LEU A 46 5.29 -8.73 8.22
C LEU A 46 6.04 -7.53 7.65
N THR A 47 5.51 -6.92 6.59
CA THR A 47 6.24 -5.93 5.78
C THR A 47 5.93 -4.48 6.14
N GLN A 48 4.86 -4.23 6.90
CA GLN A 48 4.38 -2.89 7.29
C GLN A 48 4.03 -1.94 6.13
N ILE A 49 4.09 -2.39 4.86
CA ILE A 49 3.47 -1.70 3.74
C ILE A 49 1.96 -1.96 3.74
N LYS A 50 1.20 -1.38 2.81
CA LYS A 50 -0.23 -1.66 2.72
C LYS A 50 -0.47 -3.15 2.46
N ASN A 51 -1.49 -3.74 3.11
CA ASN A 51 -2.01 -5.03 2.69
C ASN A 51 -2.91 -4.86 1.44
N ARG A 52 -3.44 -5.95 0.90
CA ARG A 52 -4.33 -5.93 -0.29
C ARG A 52 -5.47 -4.91 -0.14
N ARG A 53 -6.16 -4.93 0.99
CA ARG A 53 -7.28 -4.02 1.26
C ARG A 53 -6.81 -2.56 1.29
N GLY A 54 -5.80 -2.25 2.10
CA GLY A 54 -5.26 -0.90 2.24
C GLY A 54 -4.68 -0.35 0.94
N PHE A 55 -4.04 -1.21 0.12
CA PHE A 55 -3.57 -0.83 -1.21
C PHE A 55 -4.74 -0.44 -2.13
N MET A 56 -5.79 -1.28 -2.22
CA MET A 56 -6.94 -1.01 -3.06
C MET A 56 -7.68 0.27 -2.68
N GLU A 57 -7.93 0.47 -1.39
CA GLU A 57 -8.58 1.68 -0.87
C GLU A 57 -7.77 2.94 -1.19
N GLN A 58 -6.45 2.89 -0.98
CA GLN A 58 -5.58 4.03 -1.26
C GLN A 58 -5.41 4.29 -2.76
N ALA A 59 -5.32 3.25 -3.58
CA ALA A 59 -5.24 3.38 -5.03
C ALA A 59 -6.51 4.02 -5.61
N MET A 60 -7.68 3.64 -5.13
CA MET A 60 -8.95 4.29 -5.52
C MET A 60 -9.00 5.76 -5.10
N LYS A 61 -8.53 6.09 -3.89
CA LYS A 61 -8.40 7.49 -3.44
C LYS A 61 -7.46 8.29 -4.35
N MET A 62 -6.29 7.73 -4.68
CA MET A 62 -5.33 8.37 -5.59
C MET A 62 -5.95 8.58 -6.98
N ASN A 63 -6.66 7.59 -7.53
CA ASN A 63 -7.36 7.73 -8.79
C ASN A 63 -8.35 8.91 -8.79
N SER A 64 -9.12 9.07 -7.73
CA SER A 64 -10.09 10.16 -7.58
C SER A 64 -9.41 11.54 -7.43
N ILE A 65 -8.36 11.62 -6.60
CA ILE A 65 -7.62 12.88 -6.34
C ILE A 65 -6.88 13.38 -7.58
N TYR A 66 -6.25 12.45 -8.32
CA TYR A 66 -5.42 12.77 -9.48
C TYR A 66 -6.14 12.55 -10.82
N LYS A 67 -7.44 12.81 -10.87
CA LYS A 67 -8.26 12.71 -12.09
C LYS A 67 -7.60 13.42 -13.27
N ASN A 68 -7.64 12.79 -14.44
CA ASN A 68 -6.99 13.24 -15.68
C ASN A 68 -5.45 13.30 -15.64
N ARG A 69 -4.80 12.72 -14.62
CA ARG A 69 -3.36 12.53 -14.59
C ARG A 69 -3.02 11.10 -14.95
N LYS A 70 -1.86 10.89 -15.58
CA LYS A 70 -1.32 9.55 -15.79
C LYS A 70 -0.84 8.95 -14.49
N ALA A 71 -1.10 7.67 -14.30
CA ALA A 71 -0.64 6.88 -13.17
C ALA A 71 0.04 5.60 -13.67
N ILE A 72 1.02 5.16 -12.92
CA ILE A 72 1.77 3.93 -13.14
C ILE A 72 1.28 2.95 -12.10
N ILE A 73 0.83 1.76 -12.55
CA ILE A 73 0.47 0.64 -11.70
C ILE A 73 1.41 -0.51 -12.04
N LEU A 74 2.13 -1.00 -11.03
CA LEU A 74 3.07 -2.10 -11.14
C LEU A 74 2.55 -3.27 -10.31
N PHE A 75 2.65 -4.47 -10.86
CA PHE A 75 2.51 -5.74 -10.18
C PHE A 75 3.87 -6.42 -10.13
N ALA A 76 4.25 -6.97 -8.99
CA ALA A 76 5.51 -7.66 -8.80
C ALA A 76 5.31 -8.98 -8.04
N ASP A 77 6.13 -9.95 -8.38
CA ASP A 77 6.18 -11.26 -7.72
C ASP A 77 7.64 -11.57 -7.39
N MET A 78 7.91 -11.98 -6.16
CA MET A 78 9.26 -12.35 -5.74
C MET A 78 9.67 -13.69 -6.35
N ASP A 79 10.76 -13.69 -7.10
CA ASP A 79 11.28 -14.89 -7.74
C ASP A 79 11.97 -15.81 -6.72
N GLY A 80 11.58 -17.09 -6.70
CA GLY A 80 12.32 -18.12 -5.98
C GLY A 80 12.13 -18.18 -4.47
N LEU A 81 11.07 -17.55 -3.90
CA LEU A 81 10.77 -17.61 -2.47
C LEU A 81 10.76 -19.04 -1.92
N LYS A 82 10.17 -19.99 -2.66
CA LYS A 82 10.17 -21.40 -2.25
C LYS A 82 11.59 -21.96 -2.07
N LYS A 83 12.52 -21.66 -3.00
CA LYS A 83 13.91 -22.11 -2.89
C LYS A 83 14.62 -21.51 -1.67
N ILE A 84 14.34 -20.25 -1.35
CA ILE A 84 14.89 -19.60 -0.16
C ILE A 84 14.35 -20.30 1.09
N ASN A 85 13.04 -20.53 1.18
CA ASN A 85 12.45 -21.25 2.30
C ASN A 85 12.99 -22.67 2.47
N ASP A 86 13.11 -23.42 1.36
CA ASP A 86 13.57 -24.81 1.38
C ASP A 86 15.05 -24.91 1.79
N ASN A 87 15.91 -23.95 1.40
CA ASN A 87 17.35 -23.98 1.68
C ASN A 87 17.76 -23.30 2.98
N TYR A 88 17.04 -22.22 3.39
CA TYR A 88 17.46 -21.35 4.49
C TYR A 88 16.37 -21.17 5.57
N GLY A 89 15.20 -21.82 5.40
CA GLY A 89 14.08 -21.76 6.33
C GLY A 89 13.16 -20.56 6.14
N HIS A 90 11.97 -20.62 6.74
CA HIS A 90 10.92 -19.59 6.60
C HIS A 90 11.36 -18.20 7.08
N ALA A 91 12.18 -18.12 8.13
CA ALA A 91 12.71 -16.83 8.60
C ALA A 91 13.55 -16.11 7.54
N ALA A 92 14.30 -16.86 6.70
CA ALA A 92 15.02 -16.29 5.57
C ALA A 92 14.07 -15.80 4.48
N GLY A 93 12.97 -16.52 4.23
CA GLY A 93 11.90 -16.08 3.33
C GLY A 93 11.22 -14.80 3.79
N ASP A 94 10.96 -14.67 5.08
CA ASP A 94 10.39 -13.46 5.67
C ASP A 94 11.32 -12.25 5.50
N ILE A 95 12.63 -12.43 5.71
CA ILE A 95 13.65 -11.39 5.45
C ILE A 95 13.63 -10.99 3.97
N ALA A 96 13.54 -11.95 3.06
CA ALA A 96 13.51 -11.70 1.63
C ALA A 96 12.23 -10.94 1.21
N ILE A 97 11.08 -11.31 1.75
CA ILE A 97 9.79 -10.62 1.54
C ILE A 97 9.87 -9.17 2.06
N CYS A 98 10.42 -8.96 3.26
CA CYS A 98 10.61 -7.61 3.81
C CYS A 98 11.53 -6.76 2.92
N ALA A 99 12.62 -7.33 2.41
CA ALA A 99 13.54 -6.64 1.51
C ALA A 99 12.84 -6.20 0.21
N CYS A 100 12.02 -7.08 -0.40
CA CYS A 100 11.23 -6.74 -1.58
C CYS A 100 10.23 -5.59 -1.28
N ALA A 101 9.57 -5.64 -0.14
CA ALA A 101 8.64 -4.60 0.30
C ALA A 101 9.33 -3.24 0.48
N ASP A 102 10.51 -3.21 1.12
CA ASP A 102 11.29 -1.99 1.35
C ASP A 102 11.78 -1.39 0.02
N ILE A 103 12.22 -2.23 -0.93
CA ILE A 103 12.61 -1.78 -2.27
C ILE A 103 11.43 -1.12 -2.98
N LEU A 104 10.26 -1.75 -2.99
CA LEU A 104 9.07 -1.20 -3.63
C LEU A 104 8.58 0.08 -2.94
N LYS A 105 8.60 0.13 -1.61
CA LYS A 105 8.28 1.32 -0.84
C LYS A 105 9.22 2.49 -1.17
N LYS A 106 10.52 2.22 -1.28
CA LYS A 106 11.54 3.20 -1.67
C LYS A 106 11.32 3.69 -3.11
N ALA A 107 11.03 2.77 -4.04
CA ALA A 107 10.76 3.08 -5.44
C ALA A 107 9.48 3.91 -5.62
N ALA A 108 8.43 3.65 -4.82
CA ALA A 108 7.19 4.43 -4.82
C ALA A 108 7.43 5.89 -4.38
N GLY A 109 8.41 6.12 -3.50
CA GLY A 109 8.72 7.45 -2.97
C GLY A 109 7.60 8.05 -2.13
N ALA A 110 7.65 9.37 -1.91
CA ALA A 110 6.70 10.07 -1.03
C ALA A 110 5.28 10.17 -1.61
N HIS A 111 5.13 10.07 -2.93
CA HIS A 111 3.86 10.28 -3.63
C HIS A 111 3.27 9.01 -4.25
N GLY A 112 3.89 7.87 -3.99
CA GLY A 112 3.39 6.56 -4.39
C GLY A 112 2.97 5.72 -3.20
N ILE A 113 2.36 4.58 -3.50
CA ILE A 113 1.98 3.56 -2.52
C ILE A 113 2.53 2.21 -2.95
N ALA A 114 2.95 1.42 -1.99
CA ALA A 114 3.29 0.01 -2.17
C ALA A 114 2.42 -0.85 -1.25
N GLY A 115 2.04 -2.03 -1.72
CA GLY A 115 1.24 -2.98 -0.96
C GLY A 115 1.65 -4.42 -1.24
N ARG A 116 1.50 -5.29 -0.24
CA ARG A 116 1.60 -6.73 -0.37
C ARG A 116 0.20 -7.31 -0.59
N LEU A 117 0.01 -7.99 -1.72
CA LEU A 117 -1.30 -8.51 -2.11
C LEU A 117 -1.55 -9.93 -1.58
N GLY A 118 -0.49 -10.65 -1.27
CA GLY A 118 -0.52 -12.01 -0.71
C GLY A 118 0.82 -12.71 -0.93
N GLY A 119 1.20 -13.66 -0.10
CA GLY A 119 2.40 -14.48 -0.31
C GLY A 119 3.63 -13.67 -0.70
N ASP A 120 4.05 -13.83 -1.94
CA ASP A 120 5.17 -13.19 -2.63
C ASP A 120 4.75 -12.10 -3.64
N GLU A 121 3.45 -11.74 -3.67
CA GLU A 121 2.86 -10.78 -4.59
C GLU A 121 2.79 -9.36 -4.01
N PHE A 122 3.18 -8.38 -4.80
CA PHE A 122 3.19 -6.98 -4.44
C PHE A 122 2.56 -6.11 -5.53
N ALA A 123 2.12 -4.93 -5.15
CA ALA A 123 1.68 -3.90 -6.08
C ALA A 123 2.25 -2.53 -5.69
N LEU A 124 2.39 -1.66 -6.69
CA LEU A 124 2.78 -0.27 -6.49
C LEU A 124 1.92 0.61 -7.39
N MET A 125 1.49 1.76 -6.89
CA MET A 125 0.87 2.81 -7.69
C MET A 125 1.53 4.15 -7.40
N MET A 126 1.81 4.90 -8.45
CA MET A 126 2.30 6.28 -8.35
C MET A 126 1.80 7.13 -9.52
N ILE A 127 1.77 8.43 -9.34
CA ILE A 127 1.46 9.36 -10.42
C ILE A 127 2.73 9.60 -11.24
N GLY A 128 2.62 9.46 -12.55
CA GLY A 128 3.75 9.61 -13.46
C GLY A 128 3.39 9.27 -14.90
N ASP A 129 4.29 9.61 -15.80
CA ASP A 129 4.21 9.35 -17.24
C ASP A 129 5.12 8.19 -17.66
N GLU A 130 5.32 8.04 -18.97
CA GLU A 130 6.16 7.01 -19.59
C GLU A 130 7.61 7.07 -19.07
N THR A 131 8.18 8.27 -18.96
CA THR A 131 9.55 8.48 -18.47
C THR A 131 9.67 7.99 -17.03
N ARG A 132 8.71 8.37 -16.19
CA ARG A 132 8.69 7.95 -14.79
C ARG A 132 8.47 6.44 -14.63
N SER A 133 7.75 5.81 -15.56
CA SER A 133 7.59 4.35 -15.59
C SER A 133 8.93 3.63 -15.84
N ILE A 134 9.74 4.14 -16.77
CA ILE A 134 11.08 3.60 -17.05
C ILE A 134 11.99 3.77 -15.84
N GLU A 135 12.04 4.98 -15.26
CA GLU A 135 12.82 5.27 -14.06
C GLU A 135 12.43 4.39 -12.86
N LEU A 136 11.12 4.10 -12.70
CA LEU A 136 10.61 3.21 -11.66
C LEU A 136 11.19 1.80 -11.82
N MET A 137 11.13 1.25 -13.04
CA MET A 137 11.64 -0.10 -13.33
C MET A 137 13.16 -0.18 -13.12
N GLU A 138 13.91 0.84 -13.56
CA GLU A 138 15.36 0.93 -13.33
C GLU A 138 15.67 1.04 -11.84
N THR A 139 14.90 1.84 -11.09
CA THR A 139 15.06 1.99 -9.64
C THR A 139 14.88 0.67 -8.93
N VAL A 140 13.82 -0.09 -9.25
CA VAL A 140 13.56 -1.41 -8.66
C VAL A 140 14.73 -2.35 -8.93
N ARG A 141 15.21 -2.45 -10.18
CA ARG A 141 16.34 -3.32 -10.56
C ARG A 141 17.64 -2.92 -9.86
N LYS A 142 17.91 -1.61 -9.79
CA LYS A 142 19.07 -1.07 -9.10
C LYS A 142 19.06 -1.38 -7.61
N GLU A 143 17.92 -1.20 -6.94
CA GLU A 143 17.80 -1.46 -5.51
C GLU A 143 17.95 -2.96 -5.20
N ILE A 144 17.43 -3.85 -6.06
CA ILE A 144 17.67 -5.29 -5.96
C ILE A 144 19.17 -5.60 -6.06
N ALA A 145 19.85 -5.03 -7.05
CA ALA A 145 21.29 -5.23 -7.24
C ALA A 145 22.10 -4.71 -6.04
N ILE A 146 21.74 -3.53 -5.50
CA ILE A 146 22.36 -2.97 -4.30
C ILE A 146 22.17 -3.89 -3.10
N TYR A 147 20.94 -4.39 -2.87
CA TYR A 147 20.65 -5.31 -1.77
C TYR A 147 21.50 -6.58 -1.87
N ASN A 148 21.54 -7.21 -3.04
CA ASN A 148 22.30 -8.44 -3.25
C ASN A 148 23.82 -8.22 -3.12
N ALA A 149 24.32 -7.06 -3.57
CA ALA A 149 25.75 -6.71 -3.46
C ALA A 149 26.23 -6.48 -2.02
N GLN A 150 25.32 -6.23 -1.07
CA GLN A 150 25.70 -6.07 0.35
C GLN A 150 26.17 -7.37 0.98
N GLY A 151 25.81 -8.54 0.42
CA GLY A 151 26.24 -9.85 0.91
C GLY A 151 25.84 -10.17 2.37
N LYS A 152 24.78 -9.50 2.87
CA LYS A 152 24.31 -9.68 4.25
C LYS A 152 23.63 -11.02 4.48
N ASN A 153 23.11 -11.63 3.44
CA ASN A 153 22.41 -12.91 3.47
C ASN A 153 23.08 -13.90 2.52
N GLU A 154 22.95 -15.18 2.81
CA GLU A 154 23.47 -16.28 1.97
C GLU A 154 22.63 -16.51 0.70
N PHE A 155 21.54 -15.77 0.55
CA PHE A 155 20.64 -15.80 -0.60
C PHE A 155 20.56 -14.44 -1.29
N ALA A 156 20.27 -14.48 -2.58
CA ALA A 156 19.93 -13.29 -3.37
C ALA A 156 18.42 -13.23 -3.60
N ILE A 157 17.88 -12.01 -3.69
CA ILE A 157 16.49 -11.75 -4.05
C ILE A 157 16.39 -11.31 -5.51
N ASP A 158 15.27 -11.60 -6.13
CA ASP A 158 14.87 -11.06 -7.43
C ASP A 158 13.35 -10.90 -7.48
N MET A 159 12.86 -10.03 -8.34
CA MET A 159 11.43 -9.83 -8.59
C MET A 159 11.16 -9.79 -10.09
N SER A 160 10.11 -10.48 -10.51
CA SER A 160 9.49 -10.31 -11.83
C SER A 160 8.44 -9.22 -11.72
N VAL A 161 8.42 -8.28 -12.66
CA VAL A 161 7.58 -7.08 -12.56
C VAL A 161 6.83 -6.82 -13.87
N GLY A 162 5.57 -6.43 -13.77
CA GLY A 162 4.77 -5.94 -14.88
C GLY A 162 4.24 -4.56 -14.58
N CYS A 163 4.25 -3.69 -15.57
CA CYS A 163 3.88 -2.29 -15.41
C CYS A 163 2.81 -1.88 -16.43
N GLN A 164 1.83 -1.11 -15.97
CA GLN A 164 0.78 -0.48 -16.78
C GLN A 164 0.75 1.02 -16.55
N LEU A 165 0.72 1.78 -17.63
CA LEU A 165 0.43 3.21 -17.60
C LEU A 165 -1.04 3.42 -17.90
N VAL A 166 -1.73 4.16 -17.06
CA VAL A 166 -3.17 4.41 -17.14
C VAL A 166 -3.49 5.88 -16.94
N LEU A 167 -4.65 6.32 -17.41
CA LEU A 167 -5.22 7.63 -17.08
C LEU A 167 -6.17 7.47 -15.89
N CYS A 168 -6.02 8.30 -14.87
CA CYS A 168 -6.94 8.35 -13.75
C CYS A 168 -8.29 8.91 -14.21
N THR A 169 -9.34 8.09 -14.16
CA THR A 169 -10.71 8.44 -14.57
C THR A 169 -11.72 7.78 -13.64
N ASP A 170 -12.98 8.21 -13.69
CA ASP A 170 -14.05 7.60 -12.90
C ASP A 170 -14.33 6.15 -13.33
N GLU A 171 -13.97 5.79 -14.57
CA GLU A 171 -14.16 4.44 -15.13
C GLU A 171 -12.97 3.52 -14.87
N LEU A 172 -11.85 4.01 -14.30
CA LEU A 172 -10.66 3.22 -14.06
C LEU A 172 -10.91 2.14 -13.01
N SER A 173 -10.80 0.89 -13.42
CA SER A 173 -10.85 -0.26 -12.53
C SER A 173 -9.45 -0.69 -12.13
N ILE A 174 -9.03 -0.38 -10.90
CA ILE A 174 -7.73 -0.79 -10.36
C ILE A 174 -7.52 -2.31 -10.43
N PRO A 175 -8.51 -3.17 -10.09
CA PRO A 175 -8.36 -4.62 -10.22
C PRO A 175 -8.05 -5.06 -11.66
N MET A 176 -8.75 -4.51 -12.66
CA MET A 176 -8.49 -4.85 -14.08
C MET A 176 -7.10 -4.41 -14.55
N VAL A 177 -6.60 -3.29 -14.04
CA VAL A 177 -5.24 -2.84 -14.38
C VAL A 177 -4.20 -3.73 -13.73
N LEU A 178 -4.39 -4.13 -12.48
CA LEU A 178 -3.52 -5.10 -11.80
C LEU A 178 -3.48 -6.44 -12.54
N GLU A 179 -4.62 -6.94 -13.03
CA GLU A 179 -4.66 -8.16 -13.85
C GLU A 179 -3.85 -8.03 -15.15
N LYS A 180 -3.89 -6.86 -15.79
CA LYS A 180 -3.07 -6.61 -16.99
C LYS A 180 -1.58 -6.53 -16.64
N ALA A 181 -1.23 -5.88 -15.53
CA ALA A 181 0.14 -5.81 -15.05
C ALA A 181 0.68 -7.19 -14.66
N ASP A 182 -0.13 -8.02 -14.02
CA ASP A 182 0.20 -9.42 -13.70
C ASP A 182 0.53 -10.24 -14.96
N LYS A 183 -0.26 -10.13 -16.02
CA LYS A 183 0.03 -10.80 -17.31
C LYS A 183 1.41 -10.42 -17.87
N ILE A 184 1.79 -9.14 -17.77
CA ILE A 184 3.12 -8.67 -18.21
C ILE A 184 4.22 -9.23 -17.31
N MET A 185 4.03 -9.18 -15.99
CA MET A 185 4.94 -9.78 -15.01
C MET A 185 5.15 -11.28 -15.29
N TYR A 186 4.08 -12.00 -15.57
CA TYR A 186 4.16 -13.43 -15.88
C TYR A 186 4.97 -13.74 -17.14
N GLU A 187 4.87 -12.90 -18.19
CA GLU A 187 5.71 -13.03 -19.38
C GLU A 187 7.18 -12.72 -19.08
N GLU A 188 7.48 -11.78 -18.23
CA GLU A 188 8.87 -11.54 -17.74
C GLU A 188 9.39 -12.76 -16.96
N LYS A 189 8.58 -13.30 -16.04
CA LYS A 189 8.92 -14.49 -15.24
C LYS A 189 9.22 -15.71 -16.11
N LYS A 190 8.43 -15.93 -17.17
CA LYS A 190 8.71 -17.01 -18.15
C LYS A 190 10.03 -16.83 -18.89
N LYS A 191 10.37 -15.60 -19.27
CA LYS A 191 11.65 -15.31 -19.94
C LYS A 191 12.84 -15.58 -19.02
N LYS A 192 12.77 -15.17 -17.75
CA LYS A 192 13.76 -15.48 -16.72
C LYS A 192 13.90 -16.98 -16.47
N GLY A 193 12.79 -17.73 -16.41
CA GLY A 193 12.77 -19.17 -16.22
C GLY A 193 13.39 -19.98 -17.38
N LYS A 194 13.35 -19.44 -18.61
CA LYS A 194 14.00 -20.04 -19.79
C LYS A 194 15.49 -19.71 -19.89
N ALA A 195 15.95 -18.66 -19.20
CA ALA A 195 17.36 -18.22 -19.20
C ALA A 195 18.20 -18.87 -18.08
N ARG A 196 17.57 -19.66 -17.21
CA ARG A 196 18.20 -20.48 -16.18
C ARG A 196 18.15 -21.96 -16.53
#